data_9572eeb8ce12b63fec81cc203ff5b808
#
_entry.id   9572eeb8ce12b63fec81cc203ff5b808
#
_cell.length_a   1.000
_cell.length_b   1.000
_cell.length_c   1.000
_cell.angle_alpha   90.00
_cell.angle_beta   90.00
_cell.angle_gamma   90.00
#
_symmetry.space_group_name_H-M   'P 1'
#
loop_
_entity.id
_entity.type
_entity.pdbx_description
1 polymer ?
#
loop_
_entity_poly.entity_id
_entity_poly.type
_entity_poly.pdbx_seq_one_letter_code
_entity_poly.pdbx_strand_id
1 'polypeptide(L)'
;MSRDPDTLPKEPRDAPFVGESAPPGYRSLVVVVLSPLAFALVFACWTLFAVLGVELRRDLALGSVGFAVLLAMPMLAGALASLPMALLARRHGGRRVMLGCLLLICPFLWWISQAHHYLEFLLAGLGLGLGAGALAAGLVYVAELGPARHAGLALGLYGAGMVGAGLSYLLLPLVSQAYGWRMAPLLYLLPVLLVAALLWLFADDGDAPASVGEAEDDEAPPARASPRRRAVRLVSRLADWQLWRLAITYSFFFGAFVALALWLPGHLTARYGLSLQAAALWALPFTLAVGAGQVIGGALADLRDFRSLRWWVSAFVLVCLFLLSYPPFSMRIEGIHGELMLHYAAPLWVFLGLLVAMGVAMGMGQGSLMRLIHRDHGGDMALVGGLALTLGGLFAALLPLVFVVGGEWLGVHTAGFMFLYAALVACMLVMVADHARGACRT
;
A
#
# COMPACT_ATOMS: atom_id res chain seq x y z
N MET A 1 -20.34 46.59 -47.14
CA MET A 1 -19.33 45.56 -46.89
C MET A 1 -19.89 44.66 -45.76
N SER A 2 -20.66 43.66 -46.17
CA SER A 2 -21.25 42.65 -45.25
C SER A 2 -20.19 41.62 -44.92
N ARG A 3 -19.90 41.42 -43.66
CA ARG A 3 -19.07 40.32 -43.19
C ARG A 3 -19.92 39.07 -43.13
N ASP A 4 -19.49 38.05 -43.87
CA ASP A 4 -20.04 36.73 -43.93
C ASP A 4 -19.88 36.02 -42.56
N PRO A 5 -20.97 35.44 -41.97
CA PRO A 5 -20.87 34.78 -40.64
C PRO A 5 -20.32 33.38 -40.65
N ASP A 6 -19.89 32.83 -41.79
CA ASP A 6 -19.55 31.41 -41.97
C ASP A 6 -18.04 31.07 -41.88
N THR A 7 -17.18 31.96 -41.32
CA THR A 7 -15.74 31.70 -41.18
C THR A 7 -15.29 31.45 -39.72
N LEU A 8 -16.11 30.77 -38.93
CA LEU A 8 -15.60 30.16 -37.69
C LEU A 8 -14.93 28.81 -38.07
N PRO A 9 -13.69 28.55 -37.59
CA PRO A 9 -13.06 27.26 -37.79
C PRO A 9 -13.92 26.19 -37.13
N LYS A 10 -14.44 25.25 -37.92
CA LYS A 10 -15.09 24.05 -37.43
C LYS A 10 -14.07 23.32 -36.56
N GLU A 11 -14.33 23.27 -35.25
CA GLU A 11 -13.64 22.31 -34.39
C GLU A 11 -13.70 20.93 -35.04
N PRO A 12 -12.59 20.17 -35.10
CA PRO A 12 -12.60 18.81 -35.57
C PRO A 12 -13.37 17.96 -34.55
N ARG A 13 -14.68 17.79 -34.79
CA ARG A 13 -15.57 16.92 -34.01
C ARG A 13 -15.29 15.42 -34.15
N ASP A 14 -14.34 15.06 -34.99
CA ASP A 14 -13.97 13.67 -35.28
C ASP A 14 -12.47 13.44 -35.06
N ALA A 15 -12.01 13.67 -33.83
CA ALA A 15 -10.87 12.90 -33.37
C ALA A 15 -11.38 11.44 -33.30
N PRO A 16 -10.81 10.50 -34.09
CA PRO A 16 -11.23 9.11 -33.99
C PRO A 16 -11.03 8.68 -32.57
N PHE A 17 -12.10 8.33 -31.86
CA PHE A 17 -12.05 7.54 -30.63
C PHE A 17 -11.13 6.37 -30.95
N VAL A 18 -9.95 6.37 -30.35
CA VAL A 18 -8.96 5.31 -30.44
C VAL A 18 -9.71 3.99 -30.27
N GLY A 19 -9.58 3.15 -31.25
CA GLY A 19 -10.28 1.96 -31.62
C GLY A 19 -11.03 1.24 -30.52
N GLU A 20 -12.20 0.71 -30.89
CA GLU A 20 -12.90 -0.37 -30.18
C GLU A 20 -11.86 -1.37 -29.68
N SER A 21 -11.59 -1.33 -28.37
CA SER A 21 -10.64 -2.25 -27.77
C SER A 21 -11.23 -3.64 -27.91
N ALA A 22 -10.53 -4.49 -28.65
CA ALA A 22 -10.80 -5.93 -28.66
C ALA A 22 -11.08 -6.42 -27.25
N PRO A 23 -11.94 -7.43 -27.05
CA PRO A 23 -12.20 -7.99 -25.71
C PRO A 23 -10.86 -8.27 -25.04
N PRO A 24 -10.75 -8.08 -23.71
CA PRO A 24 -9.48 -8.23 -23.01
C PRO A 24 -8.87 -9.56 -23.39
N GLY A 25 -7.78 -9.50 -24.15
CA GLY A 25 -7.13 -10.71 -24.64
C GLY A 25 -6.69 -11.55 -23.46
N TYR A 26 -6.50 -12.86 -23.65
CA TYR A 26 -6.00 -13.79 -22.64
C TYR A 26 -4.84 -13.21 -21.80
N ARG A 27 -3.93 -12.47 -22.44
CA ARG A 27 -2.81 -11.79 -21.79
C ARG A 27 -3.25 -10.81 -20.70
N SER A 28 -4.22 -9.95 -21.01
CA SER A 28 -4.72 -8.96 -20.05
C SER A 28 -5.43 -9.62 -18.86
N LEU A 29 -6.15 -10.72 -19.10
CA LEU A 29 -6.79 -11.50 -18.03
C LEU A 29 -5.74 -12.14 -17.11
N VAL A 30 -4.70 -12.74 -17.68
CA VAL A 30 -3.59 -13.34 -16.90
C VAL A 30 -2.91 -12.28 -16.02
N VAL A 31 -2.64 -11.09 -16.58
CA VAL A 31 -2.05 -9.97 -15.81
C VAL A 31 -2.93 -9.58 -14.63
N VAL A 32 -4.24 -9.43 -14.85
CA VAL A 32 -5.20 -8.96 -13.83
C VAL A 32 -5.46 -10.02 -12.74
N VAL A 33 -5.24 -11.30 -13.02
CA VAL A 33 -5.44 -12.39 -12.05
C VAL A 33 -4.15 -12.75 -11.31
N LEU A 34 -3.05 -12.98 -12.04
CA LEU A 34 -1.82 -13.48 -11.42
C LEU A 34 -1.06 -12.40 -10.67
N SER A 35 -1.11 -11.13 -11.12
CA SER A 35 -0.38 -10.06 -10.42
C SER A 35 -0.93 -9.74 -9.04
N PRO A 36 -2.27 -9.63 -8.82
CA PRO A 36 -2.82 -9.48 -7.47
C PRO A 36 -2.51 -10.68 -6.56
N LEU A 37 -2.52 -11.90 -7.12
CA LEU A 37 -2.19 -13.10 -6.37
C LEU A 37 -0.72 -13.10 -5.91
N ALA A 38 0.19 -12.73 -6.80
CA ALA A 38 1.60 -12.54 -6.46
C ALA A 38 1.78 -11.45 -5.40
N PHE A 39 1.06 -10.33 -5.55
CA PHE A 39 1.06 -9.27 -4.55
C PHE A 39 0.56 -9.80 -3.19
N ALA A 40 -0.55 -10.52 -3.15
CA ALA A 40 -1.12 -11.05 -1.91
C ALA A 40 -0.13 -11.96 -1.17
N LEU A 41 0.58 -12.83 -1.88
CA LEU A 41 1.58 -13.71 -1.27
C LEU A 41 2.80 -12.94 -0.76
N VAL A 42 3.34 -12.01 -1.55
CA VAL A 42 4.46 -11.16 -1.10
C VAL A 42 4.06 -10.35 0.11
N PHE A 43 2.84 -9.81 0.11
CA PHE A 43 2.33 -9.00 1.22
C PHE A 43 2.06 -9.84 2.47
N ALA A 44 1.61 -11.09 2.31
CA ALA A 44 1.51 -12.05 3.39
C ALA A 44 2.88 -12.33 4.04
N CYS A 45 3.91 -12.60 3.21
CA CYS A 45 5.27 -12.77 3.69
C CYS A 45 5.80 -11.49 4.37
N TRP A 46 5.50 -10.32 3.81
CA TRP A 46 5.95 -9.04 4.32
C TRP A 46 5.35 -8.71 5.70
N THR A 47 4.11 -9.11 5.95
CA THR A 47 3.41 -8.92 7.22
C THR A 47 3.53 -10.10 8.20
N LEU A 48 4.39 -11.07 7.90
CA LEU A 48 4.60 -12.28 8.70
C LEU A 48 4.89 -11.96 10.18
N PHE A 49 5.72 -10.97 10.44
CA PHE A 49 6.07 -10.57 11.81
C PHE A 49 4.92 -9.90 12.59
N ALA A 50 3.82 -9.52 11.94
CA ALA A 50 2.63 -9.05 12.64
C ALA A 50 2.05 -10.12 13.59
N VAL A 51 2.17 -11.39 13.22
CA VAL A 51 1.71 -12.55 14.00
C VAL A 51 2.88 -13.23 14.70
N LEU A 52 3.87 -13.70 13.95
CA LEU A 52 5.03 -14.39 14.52
C LEU A 52 5.84 -13.53 15.47
N GLY A 53 5.89 -12.22 15.23
CA GLY A 53 6.59 -11.30 16.10
C GLY A 53 6.07 -11.28 17.53
N VAL A 54 4.78 -11.60 17.74
CA VAL A 54 4.20 -11.69 19.09
C VAL A 54 4.77 -12.90 19.84
N GLU A 55 4.97 -14.03 19.17
CA GLU A 55 5.60 -15.21 19.74
C GLU A 55 7.10 -15.01 19.93
N LEU A 56 7.79 -14.47 18.91
CA LEU A 56 9.20 -14.13 18.98
C LEU A 56 9.52 -13.13 20.13
N ARG A 57 8.61 -12.18 20.38
CA ARG A 57 8.75 -11.25 21.50
C ARG A 57 8.82 -11.97 22.83
N ARG A 58 8.05 -13.06 22.99
CA ARG A 58 8.06 -13.90 24.21
C ARG A 58 9.32 -14.76 24.28
N ASP A 59 9.65 -15.45 23.20
CA ASP A 59 10.78 -16.39 23.14
C ASP A 59 12.14 -15.69 23.31
N LEU A 60 12.31 -14.52 22.70
CA LEU A 60 13.54 -13.73 22.77
C LEU A 60 13.51 -12.64 23.86
N ALA A 61 12.47 -12.59 24.69
CA ALA A 61 12.24 -11.57 25.72
C ALA A 61 12.46 -10.14 25.20
N LEU A 62 11.93 -9.83 24.01
CA LEU A 62 12.14 -8.52 23.38
C LEU A 62 11.34 -7.43 24.09
N GLY A 63 12.02 -6.32 24.38
CA GLY A 63 11.36 -5.08 24.75
C GLY A 63 10.53 -4.50 23.60
N SER A 64 9.69 -3.51 23.90
CA SER A 64 8.78 -2.92 22.91
C SER A 64 9.51 -2.27 21.74
N VAL A 65 10.66 -1.63 21.99
CA VAL A 65 11.51 -1.06 20.94
C VAL A 65 12.07 -2.14 20.02
N GLY A 66 12.62 -3.24 20.59
CA GLY A 66 13.11 -4.37 19.80
C GLY A 66 12.02 -5.00 18.94
N PHE A 67 10.81 -5.13 19.47
CA PHE A 67 9.66 -5.61 18.72
C PHE A 67 9.26 -4.64 17.59
N ALA A 68 9.22 -3.34 17.85
CA ALA A 68 8.91 -2.34 16.82
C ALA A 68 9.96 -2.31 15.71
N VAL A 69 11.25 -2.45 16.03
CA VAL A 69 12.33 -2.56 15.04
C VAL A 69 12.16 -3.82 14.20
N LEU A 70 11.81 -4.96 14.81
CA LEU A 70 11.53 -6.20 14.06
C LEU A 70 10.42 -6.02 13.03
N LEU A 71 9.33 -5.34 13.39
CA LEU A 71 8.23 -5.02 12.47
C LEU A 71 8.66 -4.03 11.37
N ALA A 72 9.51 -3.07 11.70
CA ALA A 72 9.94 -2.01 10.78
C ALA A 72 10.93 -2.51 9.71
N MET A 73 11.78 -3.52 10.00
CA MET A 73 12.86 -3.94 9.11
C MET A 73 12.39 -4.39 7.72
N PRO A 74 11.39 -5.27 7.56
CA PRO A 74 10.88 -5.62 6.24
C PRO A 74 10.32 -4.41 5.50
N MET A 75 9.64 -3.50 6.23
CA MET A 75 9.02 -2.30 5.65
C MET A 75 10.09 -1.35 5.11
N LEU A 76 11.17 -1.14 5.85
CA LEU A 76 12.28 -0.28 5.45
C LEU A 76 12.96 -0.81 4.18
N ALA A 77 13.29 -2.11 4.17
CA ALA A 77 13.94 -2.72 3.00
C ALA A 77 13.02 -2.70 1.76
N GLY A 78 11.72 -2.98 1.94
CA GLY A 78 10.73 -2.92 0.88
C GLY A 78 10.52 -1.50 0.33
N ALA A 79 10.52 -0.51 1.20
CA ALA A 79 10.47 0.89 0.79
C ALA A 79 11.67 1.25 -0.10
N LEU A 80 12.87 0.93 0.34
CA LEU A 80 14.10 1.21 -0.42
C LEU A 80 14.17 0.44 -1.75
N ALA A 81 13.60 -0.77 -1.81
CA ALA A 81 13.55 -1.59 -3.02
C ALA A 81 12.47 -1.12 -4.01
N SER A 82 11.39 -0.46 -3.57
CA SER A 82 10.21 -0.18 -4.40
C SER A 82 10.54 0.65 -5.64
N LEU A 83 11.18 1.80 -5.50
CA LEU A 83 11.52 2.66 -6.63
C LEU A 83 12.54 2.02 -7.59
N PRO A 84 13.66 1.43 -7.14
CA PRO A 84 14.57 0.72 -8.02
C PRO A 84 13.91 -0.43 -8.79
N MET A 85 13.05 -1.22 -8.13
CA MET A 85 12.37 -2.36 -8.77
C MET A 85 11.28 -1.91 -9.75
N ALA A 86 10.57 -0.81 -9.49
CA ALA A 86 9.67 -0.20 -10.46
C ALA A 86 10.41 0.24 -11.74
N LEU A 87 11.54 0.92 -11.57
CA LEU A 87 12.38 1.36 -12.69
C LEU A 87 13.00 0.17 -13.45
N LEU A 88 13.38 -0.90 -12.73
CA LEU A 88 13.89 -2.13 -13.31
C LEU A 88 12.80 -2.85 -14.10
N ALA A 89 11.55 -2.90 -13.58
CA ALA A 89 10.40 -3.48 -14.26
C ALA A 89 10.10 -2.80 -15.58
N ARG A 90 10.17 -1.46 -15.64
CA ARG A 90 10.04 -0.69 -16.89
C ARG A 90 11.14 -1.03 -17.92
N ARG A 91 12.33 -1.43 -17.46
CA ARG A 91 13.47 -1.72 -18.37
C ARG A 91 13.52 -3.17 -18.85
N HIS A 92 13.20 -4.12 -17.98
CA HIS A 92 13.41 -5.55 -18.21
C HIS A 92 12.09 -6.34 -18.31
N GLY A 93 10.94 -5.66 -18.13
CA GLY A 93 9.61 -6.26 -18.05
C GLY A 93 9.19 -6.53 -16.60
N GLY A 94 7.92 -6.25 -16.32
CA GLY A 94 7.36 -6.38 -14.96
C GLY A 94 7.33 -7.82 -14.47
N ARG A 95 7.01 -8.77 -15.36
CA ARG A 95 7.01 -10.21 -15.08
C ARG A 95 8.35 -10.70 -14.55
N ARG A 96 9.45 -10.39 -15.26
CA ARG A 96 10.78 -10.87 -14.90
C ARG A 96 11.22 -10.37 -13.53
N VAL A 97 10.95 -9.09 -13.24
CA VAL A 97 11.30 -8.50 -11.95
C VAL A 97 10.44 -9.08 -10.82
N MET A 98 9.12 -9.27 -11.04
CA MET A 98 8.25 -9.95 -10.08
C MET A 98 8.73 -11.36 -9.76
N LEU A 99 9.08 -12.16 -10.78
CA LEU A 99 9.62 -13.51 -10.61
C LEU A 99 10.90 -13.49 -9.78
N GLY A 100 11.84 -12.59 -10.10
CA GLY A 100 13.08 -12.44 -9.35
C GLY A 100 12.83 -12.12 -7.87
N CYS A 101 11.88 -11.22 -7.59
CA CYS A 101 11.51 -10.86 -6.21
C CYS A 101 10.83 -12.02 -5.46
N LEU A 102 9.92 -12.78 -6.13
CA LEU A 102 9.28 -13.95 -5.53
C LEU A 102 10.31 -15.03 -5.17
N LEU A 103 11.23 -15.33 -6.07
CA LEU A 103 12.27 -16.31 -5.80
C LEU A 103 13.26 -15.82 -4.71
N LEU A 104 13.52 -14.51 -4.65
CA LEU A 104 14.36 -13.91 -3.63
C LEU A 104 13.81 -14.08 -2.20
N ILE A 105 12.50 -14.13 -2.02
CA ILE A 105 11.86 -14.29 -0.70
C ILE A 105 12.12 -15.70 -0.13
N CYS A 106 12.22 -16.74 -0.97
CA CYS A 106 12.27 -18.13 -0.52
C CYS A 106 13.42 -18.45 0.45
N PRO A 107 14.70 -18.06 0.17
CA PRO A 107 15.80 -18.33 1.10
C PRO A 107 15.62 -17.61 2.45
N PHE A 108 15.00 -16.44 2.47
CA PHE A 108 14.77 -15.69 3.72
C PHE A 108 13.62 -16.29 4.55
N LEU A 109 12.57 -16.84 3.92
CA LEU A 109 11.53 -17.61 4.61
C LEU A 109 12.13 -18.84 5.29
N TRP A 110 13.00 -19.55 4.58
CA TRP A 110 13.72 -20.69 5.15
C TRP A 110 14.64 -20.25 6.30
N TRP A 111 15.39 -19.15 6.13
CA TRP A 111 16.29 -18.64 7.15
C TRP A 111 15.54 -18.25 8.44
N ILE A 112 14.37 -17.59 8.36
CA ILE A 112 13.55 -17.26 9.53
C ILE A 112 13.17 -18.52 10.32
N SER A 113 12.87 -19.64 9.65
CA SER A 113 12.53 -20.89 10.33
C SER A 113 13.68 -21.49 11.14
N GLN A 114 14.94 -21.21 10.73
CA GLN A 114 16.15 -21.70 11.37
C GLN A 114 16.80 -20.69 12.35
N ALA A 115 16.35 -19.45 12.35
CA ALA A 115 16.95 -18.38 13.13
C ALA A 115 16.77 -18.59 14.64
N HIS A 116 17.80 -18.24 15.40
CA HIS A 116 17.84 -18.35 16.88
C HIS A 116 18.13 -17.02 17.57
N HIS A 117 18.80 -16.09 16.86
CA HIS A 117 19.20 -14.82 17.44
C HIS A 117 18.44 -13.64 16.82
N TYR A 118 18.19 -12.61 17.61
CA TYR A 118 17.44 -11.43 17.18
C TYR A 118 18.01 -10.80 15.89
N LEU A 119 19.34 -10.72 15.77
CA LEU A 119 20.00 -10.16 14.58
C LEU A 119 19.69 -10.96 13.29
N GLU A 120 19.57 -12.30 13.39
CA GLU A 120 19.21 -13.15 12.26
C GLU A 120 17.80 -12.84 11.76
N PHE A 121 16.83 -12.61 12.69
CA PHE A 121 15.48 -12.20 12.31
C PHE A 121 15.46 -10.82 11.66
N LEU A 122 16.29 -9.87 12.11
CA LEU A 122 16.40 -8.55 11.48
C LEU A 122 16.94 -8.66 10.05
N LEU A 123 18.03 -9.42 9.85
CA LEU A 123 18.64 -9.59 8.53
C LEU A 123 17.72 -10.36 7.58
N ALA A 124 17.08 -11.43 8.06
CA ALA A 124 16.12 -12.16 7.26
C ALA A 124 14.88 -11.30 6.94
N GLY A 125 14.44 -10.45 7.88
CA GLY A 125 13.39 -9.46 7.66
C GLY A 125 13.74 -8.43 6.59
N LEU A 126 14.97 -7.93 6.57
CA LEU A 126 15.47 -7.07 5.49
C LEU A 126 15.40 -7.79 4.13
N GLY A 127 15.81 -9.07 4.09
CA GLY A 127 15.73 -9.88 2.87
C GLY A 127 14.32 -10.09 2.37
N LEU A 128 13.35 -10.38 3.29
CA LEU A 128 11.93 -10.42 2.94
C LEU A 128 11.44 -9.08 2.38
N GLY A 129 11.90 -7.99 2.98
CA GLY A 129 11.56 -6.65 2.53
C GLY A 129 11.99 -6.38 1.10
N LEU A 130 13.17 -6.82 0.67
CA LEU A 130 13.62 -6.67 -0.73
C LEU A 130 12.64 -7.33 -1.71
N GLY A 131 12.03 -8.46 -1.32
CA GLY A 131 11.00 -9.13 -2.10
C GLY A 131 9.76 -8.28 -2.34
N ALA A 132 9.49 -7.30 -1.47
CA ALA A 132 8.39 -6.34 -1.68
C ALA A 132 8.58 -5.46 -2.93
N GLY A 133 9.76 -5.45 -3.54
CA GLY A 133 9.97 -4.88 -4.88
C GLY A 133 9.02 -5.47 -5.94
N ALA A 134 8.52 -6.71 -5.74
CA ALA A 134 7.48 -7.29 -6.57
C ALA A 134 6.19 -6.44 -6.61
N LEU A 135 5.86 -5.73 -5.51
CA LEU A 135 4.70 -4.84 -5.46
C LEU A 135 4.84 -3.69 -6.46
N ALA A 136 6.00 -3.09 -6.49
CA ALA A 136 6.27 -1.98 -7.40
C ALA A 136 6.39 -2.45 -8.86
N ALA A 137 7.03 -3.61 -9.08
CA ALA A 137 7.14 -4.20 -10.41
C ALA A 137 5.78 -4.61 -10.98
N GLY A 138 4.93 -5.24 -10.17
CA GLY A 138 3.58 -5.66 -10.58
C GLY A 138 2.65 -4.46 -10.81
N LEU A 139 2.81 -3.37 -10.06
CA LEU A 139 2.09 -2.13 -10.33
C LEU A 139 2.37 -1.60 -11.74
N VAL A 140 3.65 -1.55 -12.13
CA VAL A 140 4.06 -1.15 -13.48
C VAL A 140 3.50 -2.12 -14.52
N TYR A 141 3.62 -3.42 -14.26
CA TYR A 141 3.15 -4.49 -15.15
C TYR A 141 1.64 -4.40 -15.42
N VAL A 142 0.83 -4.19 -14.38
CA VAL A 142 -0.63 -4.02 -14.53
C VAL A 142 -0.99 -2.70 -15.19
N ALA A 143 -0.24 -1.63 -14.93
CA ALA A 143 -0.47 -0.34 -15.56
C ALA A 143 -0.19 -0.34 -17.06
N GLU A 144 0.82 -1.11 -17.51
CA GLU A 144 1.23 -1.18 -18.92
C GLU A 144 0.42 -2.21 -19.75
N LEU A 145 0.10 -3.37 -19.16
CA LEU A 145 -0.52 -4.50 -19.87
C LEU A 145 -1.96 -4.78 -19.45
N GLY A 146 -2.48 -4.08 -18.44
CA GLY A 146 -3.87 -4.20 -18.01
C GLY A 146 -4.86 -3.61 -19.01
N PRO A 147 -6.18 -3.84 -18.80
CA PRO A 147 -7.23 -3.36 -19.70
C PRO A 147 -7.35 -1.83 -19.63
N ALA A 148 -7.00 -1.12 -20.68
CA ALA A 148 -7.00 0.35 -20.73
C ALA A 148 -8.36 0.98 -20.38
N ARG A 149 -9.49 0.35 -20.83
CA ARG A 149 -10.85 0.83 -20.55
C ARG A 149 -11.24 0.77 -19.07
N HIS A 150 -10.68 -0.19 -18.31
CA HIS A 150 -10.96 -0.42 -16.89
C HIS A 150 -9.67 -0.40 -16.08
N ALA A 151 -8.78 0.54 -16.39
CA ALA A 151 -7.46 0.62 -15.74
C ALA A 151 -7.56 0.89 -14.23
N GLY A 152 -8.56 1.67 -13.79
CA GLY A 152 -8.81 1.90 -12.37
C GLY A 152 -9.25 0.63 -11.64
N LEU A 153 -10.16 -0.15 -12.24
CA LEU A 153 -10.55 -1.45 -11.69
C LEU A 153 -9.37 -2.42 -11.64
N ALA A 154 -8.55 -2.49 -12.70
CA ALA A 154 -7.38 -3.37 -12.76
C ALA A 154 -6.35 -3.00 -11.69
N LEU A 155 -6.04 -1.72 -11.52
CA LEU A 155 -5.15 -1.21 -10.47
C LEU A 155 -5.74 -1.40 -9.06
N GLY A 156 -7.07 -1.25 -8.92
CA GLY A 156 -7.77 -1.53 -7.66
C GLY A 156 -7.74 -3.00 -7.28
N LEU A 157 -7.97 -3.92 -8.25
CA LEU A 157 -7.82 -5.36 -8.06
C LEU A 157 -6.38 -5.74 -7.70
N TYR A 158 -5.40 -5.13 -8.39
CA TYR A 158 -4.00 -5.31 -8.04
C TYR A 158 -3.73 -4.88 -6.59
N GLY A 159 -4.17 -3.70 -6.22
CA GLY A 159 -4.02 -3.18 -4.86
C GLY A 159 -4.73 -4.02 -3.81
N ALA A 160 -5.84 -4.69 -4.15
CA ALA A 160 -6.54 -5.61 -3.25
C ALA A 160 -5.65 -6.79 -2.80
N GLY A 161 -4.51 -7.05 -3.44
CA GLY A 161 -3.48 -7.97 -2.96
C GLY A 161 -3.00 -7.67 -1.52
N MET A 162 -3.23 -6.47 -0.99
CA MET A 162 -3.01 -6.16 0.43
C MET A 162 -3.81 -7.06 1.41
N VAL A 163 -4.87 -7.72 0.95
CA VAL A 163 -5.58 -8.79 1.69
C VAL A 163 -4.63 -9.92 2.11
N GLY A 164 -3.46 -10.02 1.48
CA GLY A 164 -2.39 -10.95 1.89
C GLY A 164 -2.03 -10.89 3.37
N ALA A 165 -2.10 -9.72 4.02
CA ALA A 165 -1.95 -9.65 5.48
C ALA A 165 -3.01 -10.50 6.22
N GLY A 166 -4.23 -10.56 5.69
CA GLY A 166 -5.29 -11.41 6.21
C GLY A 166 -4.98 -12.91 6.08
N LEU A 167 -4.25 -13.33 5.03
CA LEU A 167 -3.77 -14.72 4.93
C LEU A 167 -2.84 -15.05 6.10
N SER A 168 -1.93 -14.13 6.45
CA SER A 168 -1.04 -14.30 7.61
C SER A 168 -1.83 -14.39 8.92
N TYR A 169 -2.86 -13.57 9.09
CA TYR A 169 -3.72 -13.60 10.28
C TYR A 169 -4.49 -14.92 10.42
N LEU A 170 -4.93 -15.49 9.29
CA LEU A 170 -5.68 -16.73 9.29
C LEU A 170 -4.77 -17.95 9.48
N LEU A 171 -3.68 -18.02 8.71
CA LEU A 171 -2.90 -19.24 8.57
C LEU A 171 -1.80 -19.38 9.64
N LEU A 172 -1.09 -18.30 9.97
CA LEU A 172 0.08 -18.39 10.86
C LEU A 172 -0.28 -18.85 12.28
N PRO A 173 -1.35 -18.36 12.94
CA PRO A 173 -1.69 -18.85 14.27
C PRO A 173 -2.07 -20.33 14.28
N LEU A 174 -2.75 -20.81 13.22
CA LEU A 174 -3.15 -22.22 13.09
C LEU A 174 -1.93 -23.13 12.94
N VAL A 175 -1.00 -22.75 12.05
CA VAL A 175 0.24 -23.53 11.84
C VAL A 175 1.14 -23.48 13.07
N SER A 176 1.24 -22.31 13.70
CA SER A 176 2.04 -22.12 14.90
C SER A 176 1.56 -22.97 16.07
N GLN A 177 0.24 -23.10 16.26
CA GLN A 177 -0.34 -23.96 17.27
C GLN A 177 -0.16 -25.46 16.99
N ALA A 178 -0.28 -25.86 15.72
CA ALA A 178 -0.23 -27.28 15.34
C ALA A 178 1.21 -27.81 15.25
N TYR A 179 2.13 -27.01 14.72
CA TYR A 179 3.49 -27.46 14.35
C TYR A 179 4.60 -26.59 14.92
N GLY A 180 4.25 -25.58 15.71
CA GLY A 180 5.18 -24.57 16.22
C GLY A 180 5.46 -23.45 15.21
N TRP A 181 5.80 -22.27 15.72
CA TRP A 181 5.97 -21.05 14.92
C TRP A 181 7.09 -21.14 13.86
N ARG A 182 8.11 -22.00 14.07
CA ARG A 182 9.21 -22.23 13.12
C ARG A 182 8.75 -22.81 11.78
N MET A 183 7.65 -23.55 11.76
CA MET A 183 7.05 -24.10 10.54
C MET A 183 6.20 -23.07 9.77
N ALA A 184 5.75 -22.02 10.44
CA ALA A 184 4.86 -21.02 9.85
C ALA A 184 5.47 -20.26 8.65
N PRO A 185 6.74 -19.81 8.64
CA PRO A 185 7.35 -19.20 7.46
C PRO A 185 7.44 -20.15 6.27
N LEU A 186 7.66 -21.46 6.51
CA LEU A 186 7.80 -22.48 5.45
C LEU A 186 6.48 -22.72 4.70
N LEU A 187 5.34 -22.45 5.35
CA LEU A 187 4.02 -22.53 4.72
C LEU A 187 3.94 -21.73 3.42
N TYR A 188 4.62 -20.57 3.36
CA TYR A 188 4.58 -19.70 2.19
C TYR A 188 5.46 -20.16 1.04
N LEU A 189 6.44 -21.05 1.25
CA LEU A 189 7.35 -21.50 0.19
C LEU A 189 6.60 -22.12 -0.98
N LEU A 190 5.70 -23.06 -0.70
CA LEU A 190 4.97 -23.74 -1.76
C LEU A 190 4.07 -22.80 -2.56
N PRO A 191 3.19 -21.96 -1.96
CA PRO A 191 2.40 -21.00 -2.69
C PRO A 191 3.22 -19.98 -3.48
N VAL A 192 4.35 -19.48 -2.93
CA VAL A 192 5.24 -18.53 -3.62
C VAL A 192 5.85 -19.18 -4.85
N LEU A 193 6.38 -20.40 -4.73
CA LEU A 193 6.94 -21.14 -5.86
C LEU A 193 5.87 -21.50 -6.91
N LEU A 194 4.66 -21.84 -6.47
CA LEU A 194 3.54 -22.12 -7.37
C LEU A 194 3.16 -20.88 -8.18
N VAL A 195 2.99 -19.72 -7.53
CA VAL A 195 2.65 -18.48 -8.23
C VAL A 195 3.81 -18.01 -9.11
N ALA A 196 5.06 -18.18 -8.68
CA ALA A 196 6.21 -17.93 -9.53
C ALA A 196 6.19 -18.81 -10.79
N ALA A 197 5.89 -20.11 -10.64
CA ALA A 197 5.74 -21.02 -11.77
C ALA A 197 4.57 -20.62 -12.70
N LEU A 198 3.42 -20.25 -12.14
CA LEU A 198 2.26 -19.78 -12.93
C LEU A 198 2.59 -18.48 -13.69
N LEU A 199 3.28 -17.53 -13.06
CA LEU A 199 3.76 -16.32 -13.74
C LEU A 199 4.77 -16.65 -14.84
N TRP A 200 5.65 -17.62 -14.60
CA TRP A 200 6.64 -18.04 -15.58
C TRP A 200 6.00 -18.74 -16.79
N LEU A 201 4.96 -19.54 -16.58
CA LEU A 201 4.29 -20.32 -17.64
C LEU A 201 3.27 -19.49 -18.43
N PHE A 202 2.47 -18.67 -17.76
CA PHE A 202 1.28 -18.04 -18.37
C PHE A 202 1.41 -16.54 -18.60
N ALA A 203 2.25 -15.84 -17.83
CA ALA A 203 2.45 -14.41 -18.01
C ALA A 203 3.47 -14.16 -19.13
N ASP A 204 3.34 -13.02 -19.81
CA ASP A 204 4.25 -12.55 -20.86
C ASP A 204 4.51 -11.05 -20.62
N ASP A 205 5.75 -10.58 -20.82
CA ASP A 205 6.06 -9.16 -20.73
C ASP A 205 5.50 -8.37 -21.93
N GLY A 206 4.96 -9.07 -22.95
CA GLY A 206 4.53 -8.48 -24.24
C GLY A 206 5.74 -7.94 -25.03
N ASP A 207 5.49 -7.58 -26.26
CA ASP A 207 6.39 -6.68 -26.98
C ASP A 207 6.13 -5.27 -26.44
N ALA A 208 6.54 -5.03 -25.18
CA ALA A 208 6.36 -3.73 -24.58
C ALA A 208 7.14 -2.72 -25.43
N PRO A 209 6.45 -1.78 -26.10
CA PRO A 209 7.17 -0.71 -26.74
C PRO A 209 7.91 0.03 -25.61
N ALA A 210 9.21 0.01 -25.67
CA ALA A 210 10.08 0.76 -24.76
C ALA A 210 9.80 2.29 -24.80
N SER A 211 8.65 2.74 -25.28
CA SER A 211 8.41 4.10 -25.73
C SER A 211 6.97 4.60 -25.79
N VAL A 212 6.06 4.20 -24.90
CA VAL A 212 4.72 4.87 -24.89
C VAL A 212 4.75 6.27 -24.25
N GLY A 213 5.88 6.76 -23.78
CA GLY A 213 6.03 8.11 -23.23
C GLY A 213 6.95 9.06 -24.01
N GLU A 214 7.38 8.69 -25.22
CA GLU A 214 8.42 9.41 -25.95
C GLU A 214 8.00 9.91 -27.35
N ALA A 215 6.72 9.94 -27.65
CA ALA A 215 6.20 10.31 -28.99
C ALA A 215 5.99 11.82 -29.21
N GLU A 216 6.40 12.70 -28.29
CA GLU A 216 6.18 14.17 -28.45
C GLU A 216 7.44 15.02 -28.58
N ASP A 217 8.65 14.46 -28.54
CA ASP A 217 9.86 15.23 -28.82
C ASP A 217 10.62 14.62 -30.01
N ASP A 218 10.62 15.32 -31.13
CA ASP A 218 11.14 15.01 -32.46
C ASP A 218 12.67 14.80 -32.56
N GLU A 219 13.39 14.49 -31.51
CA GLU A 219 14.84 14.26 -31.55
C GLU A 219 15.30 12.93 -30.89
N ALA A 220 15.60 11.97 -31.75
CA ALA A 220 16.36 10.73 -31.52
C ALA A 220 15.74 9.61 -30.66
N PRO A 221 15.78 8.33 -31.12
CA PRO A 221 15.21 7.21 -30.37
C PRO A 221 15.88 7.01 -29.00
N PRO A 222 15.09 6.69 -27.94
CA PRO A 222 15.50 6.70 -26.53
C PRO A 222 16.59 5.69 -26.16
N ALA A 223 16.78 4.67 -26.99
CA ALA A 223 17.84 3.66 -26.80
C ALA A 223 19.27 4.27 -26.82
N ARG A 224 19.42 5.47 -27.39
CA ARG A 224 20.74 6.15 -27.54
C ARG A 224 20.95 7.32 -26.55
N ALA A 225 20.01 7.65 -25.69
CA ALA A 225 20.20 8.72 -24.71
C ALA A 225 21.31 8.34 -23.71
N SER A 226 22.29 9.24 -23.56
CA SER A 226 23.40 9.04 -22.61
C SER A 226 22.89 8.90 -21.17
N PRO A 227 23.57 8.15 -20.29
CA PRO A 227 23.18 8.01 -18.88
C PRO A 227 22.94 9.37 -18.19
N ARG A 228 23.72 10.38 -18.57
CA ARG A 228 23.60 11.75 -18.05
C ARG A 228 22.28 12.43 -18.43
N ARG A 229 21.82 12.27 -19.69
CA ARG A 229 20.53 12.83 -20.14
C ARG A 229 19.36 12.17 -19.42
N ARG A 230 19.43 10.84 -19.18
CA ARG A 230 18.42 10.09 -18.39
C ARG A 230 18.38 10.56 -16.95
N ALA A 231 19.53 10.77 -16.30
CA ALA A 231 19.61 11.30 -14.95
C ALA A 231 19.04 12.72 -14.86
N VAL A 232 19.33 13.61 -15.81
CA VAL A 232 18.81 14.97 -15.85
C VAL A 232 17.27 14.96 -16.01
N ARG A 233 16.72 14.11 -16.89
CA ARG A 233 15.25 13.96 -17.01
C ARG A 233 14.63 13.44 -15.71
N LEU A 234 15.23 12.45 -15.06
CA LEU A 234 14.75 11.92 -13.79
C LEU A 234 14.71 13.04 -12.73
N VAL A 235 15.78 13.80 -12.62
CA VAL A 235 15.87 14.92 -11.67
C VAL A 235 14.84 16.02 -12.00
N SER A 236 14.64 16.36 -13.27
CA SER A 236 13.64 17.35 -13.66
C SER A 236 12.21 16.91 -13.35
N ARG A 237 11.90 15.61 -13.53
CA ARG A 237 10.60 15.03 -13.14
C ARG A 237 10.43 15.01 -11.61
N LEU A 238 11.48 14.69 -10.85
CA LEU A 238 11.45 14.75 -9.38
C LEU A 238 11.32 16.20 -8.86
N ALA A 239 11.59 17.21 -9.66
CA ALA A 239 11.34 18.60 -9.30
C ALA A 239 9.86 19.00 -9.42
N ASP A 240 9.02 18.19 -10.06
CA ASP A 240 7.59 18.46 -10.21
C ASP A 240 6.85 18.26 -8.89
N TRP A 241 6.28 19.33 -8.35
CA TRP A 241 5.50 19.31 -7.11
C TRP A 241 4.22 18.47 -7.21
N GLN A 242 3.60 18.38 -8.39
CA GLN A 242 2.38 17.59 -8.57
C GLN A 242 2.64 16.10 -8.28
N LEU A 243 3.80 15.62 -8.70
CA LEU A 243 4.25 14.25 -8.46
C LEU A 243 4.36 13.95 -6.95
N TRP A 244 5.06 14.83 -6.22
CA TRP A 244 5.22 14.67 -4.76
C TRP A 244 3.91 14.70 -4.00
N ARG A 245 3.01 15.58 -4.38
CA ARG A 245 1.69 15.69 -3.76
C ARG A 245 0.90 14.37 -3.87
N LEU A 246 0.86 13.76 -5.06
CA LEU A 246 0.19 12.48 -5.27
C LEU A 246 0.88 11.35 -4.49
N ALA A 247 2.21 11.31 -4.53
CA ALA A 247 2.99 10.32 -3.80
C ALA A 247 2.81 10.45 -2.28
N ILE A 248 2.83 11.66 -1.71
CA ILE A 248 2.62 11.91 -0.28
C ILE A 248 1.19 11.52 0.14
N THR A 249 0.17 11.88 -0.63
CA THR A 249 -1.21 11.51 -0.29
C THR A 249 -1.41 10.00 -0.34
N TYR A 250 -0.86 9.32 -1.34
CA TYR A 250 -0.90 7.86 -1.42
C TYR A 250 -0.13 7.22 -0.26
N SER A 251 1.06 7.73 0.04
CA SER A 251 1.92 7.19 1.09
C SER A 251 1.28 7.22 2.47
N PHE A 252 0.45 8.22 2.76
CA PHE A 252 -0.32 8.26 3.99
C PHE A 252 -1.28 7.06 4.06
N PHE A 253 -2.15 6.86 3.06
CA PHE A 253 -3.13 5.78 3.09
C PHE A 253 -2.49 4.40 3.08
N PHE A 254 -1.46 4.21 2.26
CA PHE A 254 -0.71 2.96 2.20
C PHE A 254 0.04 2.68 3.49
N GLY A 255 0.85 3.61 3.95
CA GLY A 255 1.71 3.41 5.12
C GLY A 255 0.92 3.30 6.42
N ALA A 256 -0.17 4.07 6.59
CA ALA A 256 -1.05 3.94 7.73
C ALA A 256 -1.74 2.57 7.77
N PHE A 257 -2.22 2.06 6.62
CA PHE A 257 -2.77 0.72 6.54
C PHE A 257 -1.74 -0.35 6.94
N VAL A 258 -0.55 -0.31 6.33
CA VAL A 258 0.51 -1.31 6.60
C VAL A 258 0.90 -1.29 8.07
N ALA A 259 1.10 -0.11 8.65
CA ALA A 259 1.46 0.01 10.05
C ALA A 259 0.37 -0.51 11.00
N LEU A 260 -0.90 -0.18 10.72
CA LEU A 260 -2.03 -0.70 11.49
C LEU A 260 -2.15 -2.23 11.32
N ALA A 261 -1.96 -2.76 10.13
CA ALA A 261 -1.95 -4.20 9.90
C ALA A 261 -0.83 -4.91 10.69
N LEU A 262 0.35 -4.31 10.80
CA LEU A 262 1.44 -4.87 11.60
C LEU A 262 1.17 -4.79 13.11
N TRP A 263 0.54 -3.73 13.56
CA TRP A 263 0.35 -3.43 14.97
C TRP A 263 -0.90 -4.08 15.57
N LEU A 264 -1.96 -4.27 14.78
CA LEU A 264 -3.29 -4.62 15.26
C LEU A 264 -3.35 -5.96 16.03
N PRO A 265 -2.75 -7.10 15.59
CA PRO A 265 -2.79 -8.34 16.36
C PRO A 265 -2.15 -8.18 17.74
N GLY A 266 -0.98 -7.54 17.82
CA GLY A 266 -0.29 -7.26 19.08
C GLY A 266 -1.08 -6.33 20.00
N HIS A 267 -1.75 -5.32 19.46
CA HIS A 267 -2.60 -4.41 20.21
C HIS A 267 -3.83 -5.12 20.79
N LEU A 268 -4.49 -5.95 20.00
CA LEU A 268 -5.67 -6.69 20.45
C LEU A 268 -5.34 -7.68 21.57
N THR A 269 -4.18 -8.36 21.49
CA THR A 269 -3.71 -9.23 22.59
C THR A 269 -3.39 -8.44 23.83
N ALA A 270 -2.67 -7.32 23.71
CA ALA A 270 -2.22 -6.54 24.86
C ALA A 270 -3.37 -5.75 25.53
N ARG A 271 -4.29 -5.19 24.74
CA ARG A 271 -5.33 -4.28 25.24
C ARG A 271 -6.59 -5.00 25.69
N TYR A 272 -7.02 -6.03 24.93
CA TYR A 272 -8.27 -6.75 25.17
C TYR A 272 -8.05 -8.16 25.73
N GLY A 273 -6.81 -8.57 25.99
CA GLY A 273 -6.50 -9.88 26.59
C GLY A 273 -6.85 -11.06 25.67
N LEU A 274 -6.98 -10.82 24.35
CA LEU A 274 -7.32 -11.88 23.42
C LEU A 274 -6.14 -12.83 23.20
N SER A 275 -6.43 -14.11 22.94
CA SER A 275 -5.41 -15.03 22.42
C SER A 275 -4.90 -14.52 21.07
N LEU A 276 -3.67 -14.88 20.68
CA LEU A 276 -3.09 -14.47 19.42
C LEU A 276 -3.97 -14.87 18.22
N GLN A 277 -4.54 -16.07 18.26
CA GLN A 277 -5.47 -16.55 17.23
C GLN A 277 -6.74 -15.69 17.15
N ALA A 278 -7.38 -15.41 18.29
CA ALA A 278 -8.57 -14.56 18.31
C ALA A 278 -8.23 -13.13 17.86
N ALA A 279 -7.12 -12.57 18.31
CA ALA A 279 -6.65 -11.23 17.92
C ALA A 279 -6.41 -11.13 16.39
N ALA A 280 -5.76 -12.12 15.81
CA ALA A 280 -5.52 -12.21 14.37
C ALA A 280 -6.84 -12.34 13.59
N LEU A 281 -7.78 -13.19 14.03
CA LEU A 281 -9.10 -13.33 13.41
C LEU A 281 -9.93 -12.03 13.49
N TRP A 282 -9.89 -11.30 14.61
CA TRP A 282 -10.57 -10.01 14.75
C TRP A 282 -9.89 -8.88 13.97
N ALA A 283 -8.61 -9.01 13.62
CA ALA A 283 -7.89 -8.09 12.75
C ALA A 283 -8.20 -8.32 11.25
N LEU A 284 -8.61 -9.53 10.86
CA LEU A 284 -8.88 -9.92 9.47
C LEU A 284 -9.90 -9.00 8.75
N PRO A 285 -11.06 -8.63 9.34
CA PRO A 285 -12.03 -7.77 8.68
C PRO A 285 -11.45 -6.41 8.22
N PHE A 286 -10.48 -5.86 8.95
CA PHE A 286 -9.82 -4.61 8.58
C PHE A 286 -9.05 -4.76 7.25
N THR A 287 -8.28 -5.84 7.09
CA THR A 287 -7.50 -6.07 5.86
C THR A 287 -8.40 -6.35 4.66
N LEU A 288 -9.49 -7.12 4.87
CA LEU A 288 -10.50 -7.38 3.85
C LEU A 288 -11.21 -6.09 3.42
N ALA A 289 -11.52 -5.22 4.38
CA ALA A 289 -12.15 -3.92 4.14
C ALA A 289 -11.30 -3.01 3.25
N VAL A 290 -9.98 -2.96 3.51
CA VAL A 290 -9.05 -2.19 2.67
C VAL A 290 -8.99 -2.75 1.26
N GLY A 291 -8.88 -4.07 1.10
CA GLY A 291 -8.86 -4.71 -0.22
C GLY A 291 -10.15 -4.45 -1.01
N ALA A 292 -11.31 -4.61 -0.37
CA ALA A 292 -12.61 -4.28 -0.98
C ALA A 292 -12.70 -2.79 -1.36
N GLY A 293 -12.24 -1.92 -0.46
CA GLY A 293 -12.16 -0.47 -0.70
C GLY A 293 -11.31 -0.13 -1.92
N GLN A 294 -10.17 -0.80 -2.13
CA GLN A 294 -9.31 -0.57 -3.30
C GLN A 294 -10.02 -0.89 -4.62
N VAL A 295 -10.71 -2.03 -4.67
CA VAL A 295 -11.50 -2.41 -5.86
C VAL A 295 -12.60 -1.38 -6.12
N ILE A 296 -13.35 -1.02 -5.08
CA ILE A 296 -14.44 -0.01 -5.18
C ILE A 296 -13.87 1.35 -5.62
N GLY A 297 -12.78 1.81 -4.99
CA GLY A 297 -12.16 3.10 -5.30
C GLY A 297 -11.61 3.16 -6.71
N GLY A 298 -10.96 2.08 -7.18
CA GLY A 298 -10.47 1.96 -8.54
C GLY A 298 -11.60 1.96 -9.57
N ALA A 299 -12.67 1.17 -9.33
CA ALA A 299 -13.84 1.11 -10.21
C ALA A 299 -14.60 2.46 -10.27
N LEU A 300 -14.81 3.11 -9.14
CA LEU A 300 -15.44 4.43 -9.10
C LEU A 300 -14.64 5.50 -9.84
N ALA A 301 -13.30 5.41 -9.79
CA ALA A 301 -12.41 6.33 -10.50
C ALA A 301 -12.43 6.15 -12.02
N ASP A 302 -12.90 5.01 -12.55
CA ASP A 302 -13.16 4.82 -13.98
C ASP A 302 -14.50 5.43 -14.42
N LEU A 303 -15.47 5.58 -13.48
CA LEU A 303 -16.83 6.01 -13.80
C LEU A 303 -17.07 7.52 -13.63
N ARG A 304 -16.35 8.17 -12.72
CA ARG A 304 -16.59 9.58 -12.34
C ARG A 304 -15.29 10.34 -12.10
N ASP A 305 -15.35 11.67 -12.21
CA ASP A 305 -14.26 12.53 -11.76
C ASP A 305 -14.17 12.47 -10.22
N PHE A 306 -13.13 11.79 -9.73
CA PHE A 306 -12.98 11.45 -8.32
C PHE A 306 -12.15 12.47 -7.51
N ARG A 307 -11.86 13.65 -8.06
CA ARG A 307 -11.21 14.73 -7.29
C ARG A 307 -11.99 15.06 -6.03
N SER A 308 -13.32 15.02 -6.10
CA SER A 308 -14.22 15.17 -4.95
C SER A 308 -14.15 13.98 -4.00
N LEU A 309 -14.10 12.74 -4.52
CA LEU A 309 -14.05 11.52 -3.69
C LEU A 309 -12.87 11.53 -2.72
N ARG A 310 -11.70 11.98 -3.15
CA ARG A 310 -10.50 12.08 -2.32
C ARG A 310 -10.72 12.92 -1.06
N TRP A 311 -11.44 14.04 -1.17
CA TRP A 311 -11.77 14.90 -0.05
C TRP A 311 -12.70 14.22 0.94
N TRP A 312 -13.77 13.59 0.44
CA TRP A 312 -14.73 12.87 1.28
C TRP A 312 -14.09 11.69 2.00
N VAL A 313 -13.26 10.92 1.31
CA VAL A 313 -12.50 9.81 1.90
C VAL A 313 -11.57 10.32 3.00
N SER A 314 -10.79 11.36 2.73
CA SER A 314 -9.87 11.94 3.72
C SER A 314 -10.62 12.49 4.94
N ALA A 315 -11.73 13.20 4.74
CA ALA A 315 -12.55 13.72 5.83
C ALA A 315 -13.15 12.57 6.67
N PHE A 316 -13.64 11.52 6.03
CA PHE A 316 -14.19 10.36 6.75
C PHE A 316 -13.11 9.63 7.57
N VAL A 317 -11.94 9.38 6.98
CA VAL A 317 -10.80 8.77 7.69
C VAL A 317 -10.36 9.66 8.86
N LEU A 318 -10.38 10.99 8.69
CA LEU A 318 -10.05 11.95 9.75
C LEU A 318 -11.00 11.81 10.95
N VAL A 319 -12.32 11.71 10.68
CA VAL A 319 -13.32 11.49 11.74
C VAL A 319 -13.10 10.16 12.44
N CYS A 320 -12.86 9.09 11.70
CA CYS A 320 -12.57 7.78 12.30
C CYS A 320 -11.30 7.83 13.17
N LEU A 321 -10.22 8.45 12.69
CA LEU A 321 -8.99 8.63 13.45
C LEU A 321 -9.18 9.48 14.70
N PHE A 322 -10.00 10.54 14.62
CA PHE A 322 -10.35 11.36 15.78
C PHE A 322 -11.04 10.52 16.85
N LEU A 323 -12.05 9.72 16.47
CA LEU A 323 -12.77 8.85 17.40
C LEU A 323 -11.87 7.77 18.01
N LEU A 324 -10.97 7.18 17.20
CA LEU A 324 -10.01 6.17 17.66
C LEU A 324 -8.89 6.76 18.51
N SER A 325 -8.60 8.05 18.38
CA SER A 325 -7.58 8.76 19.19
C SER A 325 -8.01 8.99 20.62
N TYR A 326 -9.30 8.83 20.92
CA TYR A 326 -9.81 9.12 22.26
C TYR A 326 -9.28 8.12 23.28
N PRO A 327 -8.47 8.55 24.28
CA PRO A 327 -7.92 7.63 25.26
C PRO A 327 -9.01 7.13 26.21
N PRO A 328 -8.90 5.90 26.73
CA PRO A 328 -9.75 5.48 27.83
C PRO A 328 -9.48 6.38 29.04
N PHE A 329 -10.52 6.89 29.63
CA PHE A 329 -10.41 7.72 30.82
C PHE A 329 -11.37 7.26 31.91
N SER A 330 -10.98 7.48 33.16
CA SER A 330 -11.84 7.35 34.32
C SER A 330 -12.09 8.74 34.92
N MET A 331 -13.33 9.13 34.98
CA MET A 331 -13.74 10.39 35.58
C MET A 331 -14.42 10.11 36.94
N ARG A 332 -13.91 10.71 37.97
CA ARG A 332 -14.48 10.69 39.32
C ARG A 332 -15.36 11.93 39.45
N ILE A 333 -16.66 11.72 39.59
CA ILE A 333 -17.62 12.78 39.82
C ILE A 333 -18.04 12.71 41.26
N GLU A 334 -17.70 13.74 42.03
CA GLU A 334 -18.16 13.89 43.40
C GLU A 334 -19.59 14.47 43.37
N GLY A 335 -20.57 13.61 43.66
CA GLY A 335 -21.99 14.01 43.74
C GLY A 335 -22.43 14.17 45.21
N ILE A 336 -23.56 14.81 45.43
CA ILE A 336 -24.14 15.05 46.75
C ILE A 336 -24.45 13.74 47.51
N HIS A 337 -24.62 12.62 46.80
CA HIS A 337 -24.98 11.31 47.36
C HIS A 337 -23.84 10.26 47.26
N GLY A 338 -22.62 10.68 46.94
CA GLY A 338 -21.47 9.79 46.82
C GLY A 338 -20.63 10.00 45.57
N GLU A 339 -19.54 9.26 45.49
CA GLU A 339 -18.61 9.31 44.35
C GLU A 339 -19.11 8.41 43.23
N LEU A 340 -19.30 8.96 42.02
CA LEU A 340 -19.59 8.22 40.81
C LEU A 340 -18.31 8.08 39.99
N MET A 341 -17.84 6.85 39.79
CA MET A 341 -16.70 6.54 38.87
C MET A 341 -17.23 6.21 37.51
N LEU A 342 -17.04 7.10 36.55
CA LEU A 342 -17.33 6.86 35.14
C LEU A 342 -16.08 6.33 34.46
N HIS A 343 -16.12 5.06 34.03
CA HIS A 343 -15.07 4.49 33.20
C HIS A 343 -15.52 4.50 31.75
N TYR A 344 -14.81 5.23 30.91
CA TYR A 344 -14.98 5.17 29.48
C TYR A 344 -13.85 4.35 28.85
N ALA A 345 -14.19 3.23 28.25
CA ALA A 345 -13.31 2.47 27.38
C ALA A 345 -14.10 2.05 26.15
N ALA A 346 -13.60 2.33 24.97
CA ALA A 346 -14.25 1.91 23.74
C ALA A 346 -14.39 0.37 23.73
N PRO A 347 -15.61 -0.18 23.63
CA PRO A 347 -15.80 -1.61 23.53
C PRO A 347 -15.20 -2.13 22.22
N LEU A 348 -14.72 -3.39 22.23
CA LEU A 348 -14.04 -4.03 21.12
C LEU A 348 -14.79 -3.90 19.79
N TRP A 349 -16.11 -4.10 19.80
CA TRP A 349 -16.93 -4.04 18.58
C TRP A 349 -16.99 -2.63 17.97
N VAL A 350 -17.00 -1.54 18.78
CA VAL A 350 -16.93 -0.16 18.29
C VAL A 350 -15.57 0.13 17.69
N PHE A 351 -14.51 -0.28 18.37
CA PHE A 351 -13.13 -0.13 17.91
C PHE A 351 -12.94 -0.82 16.54
N LEU A 352 -13.37 -2.08 16.43
CA LEU A 352 -13.27 -2.84 15.18
C LEU A 352 -14.18 -2.29 14.09
N GLY A 353 -15.40 -1.87 14.43
CA GLY A 353 -16.33 -1.26 13.47
C GLY A 353 -15.76 0.02 12.84
N LEU A 354 -15.15 0.88 13.66
CA LEU A 354 -14.47 2.10 13.16
C LEU A 354 -13.25 1.75 12.30
N LEU A 355 -12.46 0.73 12.69
CA LEU A 355 -11.33 0.29 11.88
C LEU A 355 -11.76 -0.27 10.53
N VAL A 356 -12.81 -1.09 10.49
CA VAL A 356 -13.35 -1.64 9.23
C VAL A 356 -13.87 -0.52 8.32
N ALA A 357 -14.66 0.40 8.86
CA ALA A 357 -15.18 1.54 8.11
C ALA A 357 -14.04 2.43 7.57
N MET A 358 -13.05 2.72 8.43
CA MET A 358 -11.85 3.44 8.03
C MET A 358 -11.05 2.66 6.97
N GLY A 359 -10.96 1.33 7.10
CA GLY A 359 -10.28 0.46 6.15
C GLY A 359 -10.86 0.55 4.75
N VAL A 360 -12.21 0.49 4.61
CA VAL A 360 -12.88 0.69 3.31
C VAL A 360 -12.51 2.04 2.72
N ALA A 361 -12.60 3.11 3.52
CA ALA A 361 -12.28 4.46 3.05
C ALA A 361 -10.81 4.59 2.63
N MET A 362 -9.87 4.07 3.42
CA MET A 362 -8.44 4.07 3.08
C MET A 362 -8.17 3.31 1.78
N GLY A 363 -8.80 2.14 1.59
CA GLY A 363 -8.71 1.38 0.35
C GLY A 363 -9.25 2.17 -0.84
N MET A 364 -10.42 2.80 -0.71
CA MET A 364 -10.98 3.66 -1.76
C MET A 364 -10.04 4.81 -2.12
N GLY A 365 -9.41 5.43 -1.12
CA GLY A 365 -8.39 6.46 -1.34
C GLY A 365 -7.20 5.95 -2.14
N GLN A 366 -6.67 4.78 -1.79
CA GLN A 366 -5.53 4.17 -2.48
C GLN A 366 -5.86 3.79 -3.93
N GLY A 367 -6.96 3.06 -4.17
CA GLY A 367 -7.37 2.62 -5.50
C GLY A 367 -7.64 3.80 -6.45
N SER A 368 -8.34 4.83 -5.95
CA SER A 368 -8.62 6.03 -6.73
C SER A 368 -7.36 6.86 -7.04
N LEU A 369 -6.43 6.97 -6.08
CA LEU A 369 -5.16 7.68 -6.29
C LEU A 369 -4.26 6.97 -7.31
N MET A 370 -4.19 5.63 -7.29
CA MET A 370 -3.43 4.88 -8.30
C MET A 370 -4.00 5.09 -9.70
N ARG A 371 -5.31 5.14 -9.84
CA ARG A 371 -5.95 5.48 -11.12
C ARG A 371 -5.60 6.91 -11.56
N LEU A 372 -5.56 7.87 -10.64
CA LEU A 372 -5.15 9.24 -10.94
C LEU A 372 -3.71 9.32 -11.42
N ILE A 373 -2.80 8.67 -10.71
CA ILE A 373 -1.40 8.60 -11.09
C ILE A 373 -1.27 8.00 -12.49
N HIS A 374 -1.98 6.93 -12.78
CA HIS A 374 -1.98 6.30 -14.10
C HIS A 374 -2.54 7.21 -15.20
N ARG A 375 -3.62 7.95 -14.92
CA ARG A 375 -4.23 8.89 -15.89
C ARG A 375 -3.33 10.09 -16.19
N ASP A 376 -2.82 10.72 -15.14
CA ASP A 376 -2.11 12.00 -15.26
C ASP A 376 -0.59 11.79 -15.55
N HIS A 377 -0.05 10.62 -15.20
CA HIS A 377 1.38 10.28 -15.31
C HIS A 377 1.59 8.84 -15.83
N GLY A 378 0.75 8.35 -16.75
CA GLY A 378 0.83 6.96 -17.23
C GLY A 378 2.21 6.57 -17.79
N GLY A 379 2.85 7.46 -18.56
CA GLY A 379 4.19 7.25 -19.07
C GLY A 379 5.29 7.21 -18.01
N ASP A 380 5.03 7.76 -16.81
CA ASP A 380 5.96 7.81 -15.67
C ASP A 380 5.48 6.94 -14.48
N MET A 381 4.57 5.98 -14.71
CA MET A 381 4.00 5.15 -13.65
C MET A 381 5.06 4.46 -12.80
N ALA A 382 6.16 4.03 -13.39
CA ALA A 382 7.28 3.42 -12.67
C ALA A 382 7.95 4.40 -11.68
N LEU A 383 8.06 5.67 -12.06
CA LEU A 383 8.65 6.69 -11.20
C LEU A 383 7.67 7.12 -10.10
N VAL A 384 6.46 7.51 -10.48
CA VAL A 384 5.48 8.07 -9.53
C VAL A 384 4.93 6.99 -8.61
N GLY A 385 4.54 5.84 -9.14
CA GLY A 385 4.07 4.69 -8.37
C GLY A 385 5.16 4.10 -7.48
N GLY A 386 6.38 3.96 -8.01
CA GLY A 386 7.54 3.53 -7.23
C GLY A 386 7.88 4.48 -6.08
N LEU A 387 7.85 5.80 -6.32
CA LEU A 387 8.06 6.80 -5.29
C LEU A 387 6.94 6.79 -4.23
N ALA A 388 5.69 6.65 -4.65
CA ALA A 388 4.55 6.54 -3.74
C ALA A 388 4.66 5.34 -2.81
N LEU A 389 5.06 4.17 -3.33
CA LEU A 389 5.31 2.96 -2.55
C LEU A 389 6.54 3.10 -1.64
N THR A 390 7.61 3.75 -2.10
CA THR A 390 8.80 4.05 -1.29
C THR A 390 8.44 4.92 -0.09
N LEU A 391 7.78 6.05 -0.31
CA LEU A 391 7.36 6.94 0.77
C LEU A 391 6.38 6.28 1.72
N GLY A 392 5.43 5.51 1.18
CA GLY A 392 4.47 4.76 1.99
C GLY A 392 5.11 3.68 2.85
N GLY A 393 6.07 2.94 2.30
CA GLY A 393 6.84 1.95 3.04
C GLY A 393 7.74 2.57 4.12
N LEU A 394 8.37 3.74 3.86
CA LEU A 394 9.10 4.49 4.87
C LEU A 394 8.18 4.98 5.99
N PHE A 395 7.00 5.48 5.66
CA PHE A 395 6.00 5.88 6.64
C PHE A 395 5.54 4.67 7.47
N ALA A 396 5.29 3.52 6.84
CA ALA A 396 4.95 2.27 7.51
C ALA A 396 6.05 1.77 8.45
N ALA A 397 7.33 1.91 8.07
CA ALA A 397 8.46 1.51 8.89
C ALA A 397 8.63 2.40 10.14
N LEU A 398 8.31 3.69 10.02
CA LEU A 398 8.42 4.64 11.13
C LEU A 398 7.32 4.44 12.18
N LEU A 399 6.10 4.10 11.76
CA LEU A 399 4.92 4.08 12.64
C LEU A 399 4.99 3.12 13.83
N PRO A 400 5.50 1.88 13.74
CA PRO A 400 5.64 1.00 14.89
C PRO A 400 6.50 1.61 16.00
N LEU A 401 7.57 2.35 15.63
CA LEU A 401 8.41 3.08 16.58
C LEU A 401 7.65 4.24 17.23
N VAL A 402 6.88 4.99 16.45
CA VAL A 402 6.03 6.09 16.95
C VAL A 402 4.98 5.54 17.93
N PHE A 403 4.38 4.38 17.64
CA PHE A 403 3.39 3.76 18.52
C PHE A 403 4.01 3.33 19.85
N VAL A 404 5.23 2.80 19.82
CA VAL A 404 5.96 2.43 21.04
C VAL A 404 6.32 3.66 21.86
N VAL A 405 6.89 4.69 21.23
CA VAL A 405 7.23 5.95 21.93
C VAL A 405 5.98 6.57 22.56
N GLY A 406 4.87 6.63 21.83
CA GLY A 406 3.61 7.15 22.35
C GLY A 406 3.05 6.33 23.51
N GLY A 407 3.13 5.00 23.44
CA GLY A 407 2.62 4.10 24.48
C GLY A 407 3.48 4.10 25.73
N GLU A 408 4.80 4.05 25.61
CA GLU A 408 5.72 3.91 26.74
C GLU A 408 6.15 5.25 27.37
N TRP A 409 6.44 6.25 26.54
CA TRP A 409 6.97 7.53 27.04
C TRP A 409 5.87 8.50 27.42
N LEU A 410 4.78 8.55 26.63
CA LEU A 410 3.65 9.43 26.94
C LEU A 410 2.57 8.75 27.79
N GLY A 411 2.64 7.43 27.96
CA GLY A 411 1.63 6.66 28.70
C GLY A 411 0.28 6.59 27.98
N VAL A 412 0.19 7.02 26.70
CA VAL A 412 -1.04 7.11 25.94
C VAL A 412 -1.07 6.04 24.86
N HIS A 413 -1.78 4.95 25.09
CA HIS A 413 -1.86 3.81 24.18
C HIS A 413 -2.52 4.16 22.81
N THR A 414 -3.30 5.25 22.75
CA THR A 414 -3.92 5.76 21.52
C THR A 414 -3.09 6.81 20.80
N ALA A 415 -1.88 7.14 21.26
CA ALA A 415 -1.00 8.15 20.67
C ALA A 415 -0.68 7.87 19.19
N GLY A 416 -0.63 6.58 18.79
CA GLY A 416 -0.47 6.19 17.40
C GLY A 416 -1.57 6.73 16.49
N PHE A 417 -2.83 6.69 16.93
CA PHE A 417 -3.95 7.26 16.18
C PHE A 417 -3.91 8.79 16.15
N MET A 418 -3.47 9.43 17.25
CA MET A 418 -3.26 10.89 17.27
C MET A 418 -2.18 11.32 16.27
N PHE A 419 -1.11 10.55 16.15
CA PHE A 419 -0.07 10.80 15.14
C PHE A 419 -0.62 10.62 13.72
N LEU A 420 -1.37 9.55 13.46
CA LEU A 420 -2.01 9.34 12.16
C LEU A 420 -3.01 10.47 11.83
N TYR A 421 -3.77 10.93 12.83
CA TYR A 421 -4.66 12.08 12.68
C TYR A 421 -3.89 13.34 12.26
N ALA A 422 -2.81 13.67 12.97
CA ALA A 422 -1.98 14.82 12.64
C ALA A 422 -1.32 14.70 11.26
N ALA A 423 -0.85 13.51 10.89
CA ALA A 423 -0.28 13.24 9.56
C ALA A 423 -1.31 13.40 8.44
N LEU A 424 -2.58 12.97 8.65
CA LEU A 424 -3.65 13.18 7.68
C LEU A 424 -4.01 14.65 7.54
N VAL A 425 -4.08 15.39 8.65
CA VAL A 425 -4.29 16.86 8.62
C VAL A 425 -3.19 17.52 7.79
N ALA A 426 -1.92 17.16 8.00
CA ALA A 426 -0.81 17.69 7.21
C ALA A 426 -0.96 17.37 5.71
N CYS A 427 -1.34 16.13 5.35
CA CYS A 427 -1.65 15.75 3.96
C CYS A 427 -2.81 16.57 3.38
N MET A 428 -3.87 16.80 4.15
CA MET A 428 -5.01 17.62 3.70
C MET A 428 -4.62 19.08 3.51
N LEU A 429 -3.76 19.65 4.36
CA LEU A 429 -3.24 21.01 4.18
C LEU A 429 -2.42 21.14 2.89
N VAL A 430 -1.60 20.14 2.56
CA VAL A 430 -0.90 20.07 1.27
C VAL A 430 -1.89 20.07 0.10
N MET A 431 -3.01 19.35 0.21
CA MET A 431 -4.06 19.34 -0.80
C MET A 431 -4.78 20.69 -0.95
N VAL A 432 -5.07 21.39 0.18
CA VAL A 432 -5.68 22.73 0.17
C VAL A 432 -4.75 23.75 -0.47
N ALA A 433 -3.49 23.77 -0.06
CA ALA A 433 -2.50 24.71 -0.59
C ALA A 433 -2.33 24.63 -2.12
N ASP A 434 -2.49 23.42 -2.67
CA ASP A 434 -2.44 23.21 -4.10
C ASP A 434 -3.71 23.70 -4.82
N HIS A 435 -4.88 23.44 -4.25
CA HIS A 435 -6.14 23.94 -4.81
C HIS A 435 -6.14 25.48 -4.89
N ALA A 436 -5.64 26.14 -3.85
CA ALA A 436 -5.49 27.60 -3.81
C ALA A 436 -4.51 28.11 -4.88
N ARG A 437 -3.37 27.43 -5.10
CA ARG A 437 -2.40 27.79 -6.14
C ARG A 437 -2.93 27.57 -7.56
N GLY A 438 -3.74 26.51 -7.77
CA GLY A 438 -4.42 26.25 -9.04
C GLY A 438 -5.44 27.34 -9.37
N ALA A 439 -6.22 27.78 -8.39
CA ALA A 439 -7.20 28.85 -8.55
C ALA A 439 -6.57 30.24 -8.82
N CYS A 440 -5.33 30.49 -8.39
CA CYS A 440 -4.59 31.73 -8.69
C CYS A 440 -3.94 31.75 -10.10
N ARG A 441 -3.92 30.62 -10.80
CA ARG A 441 -3.34 30.50 -12.16
C ARG A 441 -4.39 30.52 -13.29
N THR A 442 -5.66 30.42 -12.95
CA THR A 442 -6.81 30.61 -13.85
C THR A 442 -7.35 32.01 -13.73
#